data_338b03dd7a98e4c09a8509ee10249a88
#
_entry.id   338b03dd7a98e4c09a8509ee10249a88
#
_cell.length_a   1.000
_cell.length_b   1.000
_cell.length_c   1.000
_cell.angle_alpha   90.00
_cell.angle_beta   90.00
_cell.angle_gamma   90.00
#
_symmetry.space_group_name_H-M   'P 1'
#
loop_
_entity.id
_entity.type
_entity.pdbx_description
1 polymer ?
#
loop_
_entity_poly.entity_id
_entity_poly.type
_entity_poly.pdbx_seq_one_letter_code
_entity_poly.pdbx_strand_id
1 'polypeptide(L)'
;MRRLLFALALLPGLTMAADLEFKLTIRDHRFEPAELRIPAGKKIKLVIDNQDATPEEFESHELNREKVIPGKSQLPIFIGPLKAGKYPYIGDFNEKTANGVIIAE
;
A
#
# COMPACT_ATOMS: atom_id res chain seq x y z
N MET A 1 -13.87 46.05 -26.30
CA MET A 1 -13.52 45.51 -26.13
C MET A 1 -13.24 44.88 -25.07
N ARG A 2 -13.24 44.45 -24.83
CA ARG A 2 -13.03 43.90 -23.94
C ARG A 2 -12.73 42.73 -23.73
N ARG A 3 -12.28 42.22 -23.45
CA ARG A 3 -11.86 41.20 -23.31
C ARG A 3 -11.93 40.55 -22.24
N LEU A 4 -12.06 39.85 -21.95
CA LEU A 4 -12.13 39.19 -21.06
C LEU A 4 -11.62 38.20 -20.66
N LEU A 5 -11.44 37.87 -20.36
CA LEU A 5 -10.92 37.04 -20.01
C LEU A 5 -10.89 36.21 -19.26
N PHE A 6 -10.63 35.91 -19.04
CA PHE A 6 -10.44 35.15 -18.40
C PHE A 6 -10.47 34.22 -17.92
N ALA A 7 -10.59 33.78 -17.74
CA ALA A 7 -10.56 33.06 -17.46
C ALA A 7 -10.13 32.47 -16.74
N LEU A 8 -9.72 32.50 -16.57
CA LEU A 8 -9.19 32.07 -15.97
C LEU A 8 -9.50 31.03 -15.39
N ALA A 9 -9.89 30.59 -15.42
CA ALA A 9 -10.28 29.58 -15.12
C ALA A 9 -9.33 28.79 -14.57
N LEU A 10 -8.59 29.04 -14.29
CA LEU A 10 -7.72 28.48 -13.85
C LEU A 10 -7.84 28.11 -12.62
N LEU A 11 -8.39 27.34 -12.12
CA LEU A 11 -8.61 26.94 -10.96
C LEU A 11 -7.92 25.80 -10.68
N PRO A 12 -6.85 25.77 -10.51
CA PRO A 12 -6.08 24.69 -10.31
C PRO A 12 -6.32 24.10 -9.01
N GLY A 13 -6.58 24.68 -8.08
CA GLY A 13 -6.61 24.15 -6.77
C GLY A 13 -7.49 22.97 -6.53
N LEU A 14 -8.22 22.55 -7.51
CA LEU A 14 -9.09 21.47 -7.30
C LEU A 14 -8.50 20.13 -7.54
N THR A 15 -7.26 20.04 -7.91
CA THR A 15 -6.62 18.77 -8.13
C THR A 15 -6.34 18.11 -6.81
N MET A 16 -6.81 16.92 -6.63
CA MET A 16 -6.50 16.15 -5.43
C MET A 16 -5.46 15.12 -5.78
N ALA A 17 -4.44 15.07 -4.99
CA ALA A 17 -3.41 14.06 -5.20
C ALA A 17 -3.98 12.70 -4.84
N ALA A 18 -3.83 11.75 -5.71
CA ALA A 18 -4.19 10.38 -5.39
C ALA A 18 -3.13 9.80 -4.46
N ASP A 19 -3.51 8.84 -3.66
CA ASP A 19 -2.55 8.12 -2.85
C ASP A 19 -1.61 7.36 -3.77
N LEU A 20 -0.36 7.26 -3.36
CA LEU A 20 0.61 6.45 -4.09
C LEU A 20 0.24 4.99 -3.88
N GLU A 21 0.29 4.23 -4.94
CA GLU A 21 -0.12 2.85 -4.90
C GLU A 21 1.07 1.92 -5.09
N PHE A 22 1.17 0.92 -4.23
CA PHE A 22 2.18 -0.12 -4.31
C PHE A 22 1.50 -1.46 -4.17
N LYS A 23 2.12 -2.50 -4.67
CA LYS A 23 1.52 -3.82 -4.68
C LYS A 23 2.41 -4.85 -4.02
N LEU A 24 1.81 -5.69 -3.18
CA LEU A 24 2.44 -6.88 -2.65
C LEU A 24 1.68 -8.07 -3.19
N THR A 25 2.38 -9.04 -3.69
CA THR A 25 1.76 -10.28 -4.17
C THR A 25 2.03 -11.38 -3.16
N ILE A 26 1.02 -12.19 -2.89
CA ILE A 26 1.18 -13.41 -2.12
C ILE A 26 1.12 -14.57 -3.10
N ARG A 27 2.17 -15.37 -3.11
CA ARG A 27 2.25 -16.54 -3.98
C ARG A 27 3.08 -17.60 -3.29
N ASP A 28 2.58 -18.81 -3.26
CA ASP A 28 3.23 -19.94 -2.60
C ASP A 28 3.56 -19.59 -1.16
N HIS A 29 2.62 -18.93 -0.48
CA HIS A 29 2.73 -18.55 0.93
C HIS A 29 3.95 -17.65 1.18
N ARG A 30 4.28 -16.78 0.23
CA ARG A 30 5.37 -15.81 0.37
C ARG A 30 4.90 -14.47 -0.17
N PHE A 31 5.51 -13.41 0.34
CA PHE A 31 5.27 -12.08 -0.19
C PHE A 31 6.32 -11.73 -1.24
N GLU A 32 5.87 -11.14 -2.34
CA GLU A 32 6.76 -10.63 -3.39
C GLU A 32 6.39 -9.19 -3.70
N PRO A 33 7.29 -8.26 -3.59
CA PRO A 33 8.66 -8.44 -3.11
C PRO A 33 8.71 -8.63 -1.60
N ALA A 34 9.76 -9.25 -1.11
CA ALA A 34 9.93 -9.43 0.33
C ALA A 34 10.34 -8.12 1.00
N GLU A 35 10.91 -7.20 0.23
CA GLU A 35 11.31 -5.91 0.73
C GLU A 35 10.69 -4.86 -0.18
N LEU A 36 9.78 -4.09 0.36
CA LEU A 36 9.07 -3.06 -0.41
C LEU A 36 9.48 -1.68 0.07
N ARG A 37 10.02 -0.87 -0.83
CA ARG A 37 10.44 0.48 -0.50
C ARG A 37 9.35 1.47 -0.88
N ILE A 38 9.01 2.35 0.04
CA ILE A 38 8.00 3.38 -0.19
C ILE A 38 8.53 4.72 0.30
N PRO A 39 8.01 5.82 -0.22
CA PRO A 39 8.43 7.13 0.28
C PRO A 39 7.89 7.38 1.68
N ALA A 40 8.77 7.87 2.56
CA ALA A 40 8.36 8.28 3.89
C ALA A 40 7.49 9.54 3.80
N GLY A 41 6.61 9.71 4.75
CA GLY A 41 5.83 10.93 4.84
C GLY A 41 4.67 11.04 3.86
N LYS A 42 4.33 9.98 3.19
CA LYS A 42 3.25 9.97 2.20
C LYS A 42 2.18 8.95 2.56
N LYS A 43 0.96 9.22 2.18
CA LYS A 43 -0.11 8.24 2.32
C LYS A 43 0.05 7.21 1.20
N ILE A 44 -0.04 5.95 1.55
CA ILE A 44 0.22 4.84 0.64
C ILE A 44 -1.00 3.94 0.59
N LYS A 45 -1.40 3.59 -0.62
CA LYS A 45 -2.38 2.55 -0.84
C LYS A 45 -1.61 1.28 -1.18
N LEU A 46 -1.61 0.34 -0.26
CA LEU A 46 -0.93 -0.92 -0.47
C LEU A 46 -1.95 -1.95 -0.91
N VAL A 47 -1.84 -2.40 -2.15
CA VAL A 47 -2.75 -3.43 -2.67
C VAL A 47 -2.09 -4.77 -2.47
N ILE A 48 -2.75 -5.65 -1.72
CA ILE A 48 -2.23 -6.99 -1.49
C ILE A 48 -3.01 -7.94 -2.37
N ASP A 49 -2.30 -8.58 -3.30
CA ASP A 49 -2.87 -9.48 -4.29
C ASP A 49 -2.53 -10.91 -3.90
N ASN A 50 -3.51 -11.62 -3.36
CA ASN A 50 -3.31 -13.00 -2.95
C ASN A 50 -3.62 -13.92 -4.12
N GLN A 51 -2.57 -14.47 -4.72
CA GLN A 51 -2.69 -15.36 -5.86
C GLN A 51 -2.83 -16.82 -5.46
N ASP A 52 -2.71 -17.12 -4.17
CA ASP A 52 -2.94 -18.47 -3.68
C ASP A 52 -4.43 -18.75 -3.58
N ALA A 53 -4.79 -20.02 -3.54
CA ALA A 53 -6.19 -20.41 -3.38
C ALA A 53 -6.66 -20.25 -1.94
N THR A 54 -5.74 -20.23 -0.99
CA THR A 54 -6.07 -20.14 0.44
C THR A 54 -5.95 -18.70 0.93
N PRO A 55 -6.71 -18.32 1.94
CA PRO A 55 -6.60 -16.97 2.48
C PRO A 55 -5.27 -16.78 3.23
N GLU A 56 -4.85 -15.54 3.33
CA GLU A 56 -3.70 -15.17 4.13
C GLU A 56 -4.04 -13.94 4.95
N GLU A 57 -3.49 -13.84 6.13
CA GLU A 57 -3.68 -12.66 6.94
C GLU A 57 -2.41 -11.83 6.96
N PHE A 58 -2.48 -10.64 6.38
CA PHE A 58 -1.40 -9.66 6.47
C PHE A 58 -1.45 -9.08 7.88
N GLU A 59 -0.34 -9.14 8.59
CA GLU A 59 -0.27 -8.62 9.94
C GLU A 59 1.02 -7.85 10.16
N SER A 60 0.91 -6.65 10.68
CA SER A 60 2.09 -5.86 11.05
C SER A 60 1.81 -5.13 12.34
N HIS A 61 2.58 -5.46 13.37
CA HIS A 61 2.50 -4.77 14.62
C HIS A 61 2.98 -3.33 14.46
N GLU A 62 4.07 -3.15 13.75
CA GLU A 62 4.66 -1.81 13.55
C GLU A 62 3.77 -0.89 12.76
N LEU A 63 2.96 -1.43 11.85
CA LEU A 63 2.01 -0.63 11.09
C LEU A 63 0.65 -0.56 11.75
N ASN A 64 0.44 -1.38 12.78
CA ASN A 64 -0.85 -1.51 13.45
C ASN A 64 -1.93 -1.87 12.42
N ARG A 65 -1.67 -2.90 11.63
CA ARG A 65 -2.59 -3.36 10.60
C ARG A 65 -2.74 -4.88 10.63
N GLU A 66 -3.95 -5.30 10.35
CA GLU A 66 -4.31 -6.70 10.32
C GLU A 66 -5.42 -6.84 9.30
N LYS A 67 -5.25 -7.70 8.30
CA LYS A 67 -6.25 -7.83 7.25
C LYS A 67 -6.18 -9.22 6.63
N VAL A 68 -7.30 -9.89 6.55
CA VAL A 68 -7.39 -11.18 5.86
C VAL A 68 -7.67 -10.91 4.39
N ILE A 69 -6.84 -11.45 3.52
CA ILE A 69 -7.02 -11.36 2.09
C ILE A 69 -7.48 -12.73 1.61
N PRO A 70 -8.71 -12.87 1.15
CA PRO A 70 -9.20 -14.18 0.67
C PRO A 70 -8.35 -14.69 -0.48
N GLY A 71 -8.38 -15.99 -0.70
CA GLY A 71 -7.65 -16.56 -1.82
C GLY A 71 -8.13 -16.00 -3.15
N LYS A 72 -7.22 -15.86 -4.10
CA LYS A 72 -7.52 -15.37 -5.44
C LYS A 72 -8.21 -14.01 -5.43
N SER A 73 -7.86 -13.17 -4.46
CA SER A 73 -8.46 -11.84 -4.31
C SER A 73 -7.41 -10.82 -3.99
N GLN A 74 -7.73 -9.55 -4.19
CA GLN A 74 -6.83 -8.48 -3.77
C GLN A 74 -7.63 -7.44 -3.00
N LEU A 75 -7.00 -6.87 -1.99
CA LEU A 75 -7.61 -5.86 -1.13
C LEU A 75 -6.61 -4.77 -0.83
N PRO A 76 -7.07 -3.54 -0.65
CA PRO A 76 -6.18 -2.44 -0.29
C PRO A 76 -6.02 -2.32 1.22
N ILE A 77 -4.85 -1.89 1.63
CA ILE A 77 -4.60 -1.47 3.00
C ILE A 77 -3.97 -0.08 2.88
N PHE A 78 -4.48 0.87 3.66
CA PHE A 78 -3.95 2.22 3.61
C PHE A 78 -3.01 2.41 4.80
N ILE A 79 -1.80 2.87 4.52
CA ILE A 79 -0.79 3.08 5.55
C ILE A 79 -0.13 4.43 5.36
N GLY A 80 0.48 4.91 6.42
CA GLY A 80 1.20 6.17 6.38
C GLY A 80 0.32 7.37 6.67
N PRO A 81 0.94 8.53 6.67
CA PRO A 81 2.37 8.78 6.43
C PRO A 81 3.27 8.13 7.48
N LEU A 82 4.34 7.49 7.02
CA LEU A 82 5.26 6.81 7.93
C LEU A 82 6.56 7.58 8.05
N LYS A 83 7.14 7.53 9.22
CA LYS A 83 8.50 8.03 9.39
C LYS A 83 9.45 7.07 8.68
N ALA A 84 10.59 7.56 8.28
CA ALA A 84 11.61 6.72 7.68
C ALA A 84 11.97 5.60 8.67
N GLY A 85 12.02 4.38 8.18
CA GLY A 85 12.29 3.23 9.02
C GLY A 85 11.86 1.93 8.39
N LYS A 86 11.94 0.87 9.17
CA LYS A 86 11.59 -0.48 8.71
C LYS A 86 10.35 -0.95 9.44
N TYR A 87 9.42 -1.52 8.70
CA TYR A 87 8.13 -1.95 9.21
C TYR A 87 7.91 -3.38 8.77
N PRO A 88 8.29 -4.34 9.60
CA PRO A 88 8.11 -5.76 9.24
C PRO A 88 6.65 -6.18 9.28
N TYR A 89 6.33 -7.19 8.50
CA TYR A 89 5.00 -7.78 8.48
C TYR A 89 5.11 -9.26 8.19
N ILE A 90 4.06 -9.98 8.51
CA ILE A 90 4.00 -11.42 8.28
C ILE A 90 2.66 -11.79 7.66
N GLY A 91 2.61 -12.96 7.07
CA GLY A 91 1.36 -13.63 6.75
C GLY A 91 1.10 -14.58 7.90
N ASP A 92 0.15 -14.23 8.76
CA ASP A 92 -0.04 -14.96 10.00
C ASP A 92 -0.44 -16.41 9.81
N PHE A 93 -1.03 -16.75 8.68
CA PHE A 93 -1.41 -18.13 8.43
C PHE A 93 -0.24 -18.97 7.93
N ASN A 94 0.89 -18.36 7.58
CA ASN A 94 2.06 -19.05 7.06
C ASN A 94 3.34 -18.32 7.47
N GLU A 95 3.53 -18.12 8.77
CA GLU A 95 4.64 -17.27 9.25
C GLU A 95 6.02 -17.74 8.85
N LYS A 96 6.19 -19.02 8.66
CA LYS A 96 7.54 -19.54 8.35
C LYS A 96 8.01 -19.11 6.97
N THR A 97 7.11 -18.82 6.07
CA THR A 97 7.46 -18.43 4.70
C THR A 97 6.99 -17.05 4.34
N ALA A 98 5.87 -16.60 4.90
CA ALA A 98 5.27 -15.34 4.55
C ALA A 98 5.73 -14.25 5.52
N ASN A 99 6.79 -13.57 5.16
CA ASN A 99 7.28 -12.44 5.95
C ASN A 99 8.02 -11.49 5.03
N GLY A 100 8.03 -10.24 5.41
CA GLY A 100 8.66 -9.20 4.64
C GLY A 100 8.83 -7.93 5.44
N VAL A 101 9.30 -6.89 4.77
CA VAL A 101 9.50 -5.61 5.42
C VAL A 101 9.18 -4.49 4.45
N ILE A 102 8.50 -3.47 4.95
CA ILE A 102 8.32 -2.22 4.23
C ILE A 102 9.39 -1.26 4.74
N ILE A 103 10.11 -0.65 3.82
CA ILE A 103 11.14 0.32 4.15
C ILE A 103 10.64 1.68 3.66
N ALA A 104 10.41 2.58 4.60
CA ALA A 104 10.04 3.96 4.29
C ALA A 104 11.30 4.80 4.28
N GLU A 105 11.56 5.50 3.19
CA GLU A 105 12.80 6.28 3.06
C GLU A 105 12.63 7.57 2.28
#